data_ede807eabdee9b7931f5cbcac2a4a453
#
_entry.id   ede807eabdee9b7931f5cbcac2a4a453
#
_cell.length_a   1.000
_cell.length_b   1.000
_cell.length_c   1.000
_cell.angle_alpha   90.00
_cell.angle_beta   90.00
_cell.angle_gamma   90.00
#
_symmetry.space_group_name_H-M   'P 1'
#
loop_
_entity.id
_entity.type
_entity.pdbx_description
1 polymer ?
#
loop_
_entity_poly.entity_id
_entity_poly.type
_entity_poly.pdbx_seq_one_letter_code
_entity_poly.pdbx_strand_id
1 'polypeptide(L)'
;MKNTLRVAITFCAATAAAAADVAHAQARGPAAQYWVDLSTSNVSIPGMPEEGGAGLGGLMGGNSFGGSMGMGGRGKAMDTELYVRAHPGGVEGTHAIPGGMNMGPSLLLLPHRPRNEQGSVTRDETPERAEKPKGRILLYWGCGDSIRPGQPKVLDFAKQDHAEFAQFFSSHGAASKGVQGRAGHSLWPNERDSKRVPDNASLEGEHAVSGNGVPPTLKFNVGAANDFLPKVQLKTRGAPKDGVQVEWNTMQHARGYFLHAQGAAEGPGGAQDMIFWSSSEKPDNGWSLMSYQSPAQVARLVQQKVVLPPSTGNCTVPKGIFDKAQGAMLNMIAYGNELNVSHPPRPEKAPANWQPEWTARVRIKSTGMTMLGMEESREAQRDGRGQAASEPVESAAPVSLPDVANPVKLLKGLFGN
;
A
#
# COMPACT_ATOMS: atom_id res chain seq x y z
N MET A 1 23.41 90.03 -0.33
CA MET A 1 22.26 90.74 -0.93
C MET A 1 21.64 89.88 -2.00
N LYS A 2 20.34 89.68 -1.85
CA LYS A 2 19.36 89.16 -2.82
C LYS A 2 19.41 87.71 -3.27
N ASN A 3 18.58 86.93 -2.59
CA ASN A 3 17.73 85.81 -2.93
C ASN A 3 17.34 85.71 -4.39
N THR A 4 17.37 84.51 -4.90
CA THR A 4 16.30 83.99 -5.77
C THR A 4 16.25 82.46 -5.62
N LEU A 5 15.24 82.05 -4.87
CA LEU A 5 14.72 80.69 -4.74
C LEU A 5 14.07 80.34 -6.08
N ARG A 6 14.58 79.37 -6.80
CA ARG A 6 13.90 78.77 -7.95
C ARG A 6 13.37 77.40 -7.55
N VAL A 7 12.05 77.41 -7.43
CA VAL A 7 11.25 76.21 -7.27
C VAL A 7 11.39 75.37 -8.54
N ALA A 8 12.08 74.26 -8.47
CA ALA A 8 12.03 73.23 -9.48
C ALA A 8 10.85 72.32 -9.15
N ILE A 9 9.75 72.56 -9.85
CA ILE A 9 8.61 71.64 -9.86
C ILE A 9 9.05 70.44 -10.66
N THR A 10 9.44 69.41 -9.95
CA THR A 10 9.72 68.07 -10.50
C THR A 10 8.39 67.45 -10.89
N PHE A 11 8.13 67.39 -12.17
CA PHE A 11 7.14 66.53 -12.78
C PHE A 11 7.59 65.10 -12.49
N CYS A 12 7.27 64.55 -11.32
CA CYS A 12 7.21 63.11 -11.14
C CYS A 12 6.02 62.62 -11.95
N ALA A 13 6.32 62.33 -13.18
CA ALA A 13 5.44 61.52 -14.00
C ALA A 13 5.00 60.33 -13.20
N ALA A 14 3.74 60.28 -12.96
CA ALA A 14 3.05 59.09 -12.53
C ALA A 14 3.08 58.02 -13.65
N THR A 15 4.24 57.46 -13.86
CA THR A 15 4.36 56.09 -14.34
C THR A 15 4.03 55.16 -13.18
N ALA A 16 2.94 55.46 -12.49
CA ALA A 16 2.22 54.44 -11.78
C ALA A 16 1.83 53.42 -12.85
N ALA A 17 2.75 52.52 -13.07
CA ALA A 17 2.49 51.18 -12.80
C ALA A 17 1.07 50.77 -13.24
N ALA A 18 0.88 50.62 -14.51
CA ALA A 18 0.30 49.35 -14.94
C ALA A 18 1.32 48.26 -14.62
N ALA A 19 1.66 48.08 -13.34
CA ALA A 19 1.93 46.78 -12.77
C ALA A 19 0.63 46.04 -13.01
N ALA A 20 0.50 45.61 -14.27
CA ALA A 20 -0.43 44.57 -14.62
C ALA A 20 -0.43 43.61 -13.46
N ASP A 21 -1.57 43.46 -12.84
CA ASP A 21 -1.97 42.24 -12.19
C ASP A 21 -1.79 41.11 -13.20
N VAL A 22 -0.57 40.67 -13.35
CA VAL A 22 -0.28 39.31 -13.70
C VAL A 22 -0.71 38.55 -12.45
N ALA A 23 -2.04 38.55 -12.25
CA ALA A 23 -2.68 37.55 -11.44
C ALA A 23 -2.04 36.26 -11.94
N HIS A 24 -1.18 35.71 -11.12
CA HIS A 24 -0.67 34.37 -11.31
C HIS A 24 -1.94 33.54 -11.26
N ALA A 25 -2.54 33.30 -12.42
CA ALA A 25 -3.60 32.34 -12.57
C ALA A 25 -2.96 31.06 -12.11
N GLN A 26 -3.10 30.76 -10.83
CA GLN A 26 -2.69 29.49 -10.26
C GLN A 26 -3.26 28.46 -11.20
N ALA A 27 -2.39 27.71 -11.84
CA ALA A 27 -2.77 26.75 -12.85
C ALA A 27 -3.87 25.87 -12.25
N ARG A 28 -5.10 26.14 -12.65
CA ARG A 28 -6.27 25.43 -12.14
C ARG A 28 -6.15 24.02 -12.67
N GLY A 29 -5.87 23.02 -11.81
CA GLY A 29 -5.75 21.61 -12.21
C GLY A 29 -6.89 21.14 -13.11
N PRO A 30 -6.87 19.90 -13.62
CA PRO A 30 -7.89 19.38 -14.53
C PRO A 30 -9.32 19.52 -13.97
N ALA A 31 -10.31 19.63 -14.85
CA ALA A 31 -11.73 19.71 -14.44
C ALA A 31 -12.19 18.42 -13.75
N ALA A 32 -11.68 17.27 -14.21
CA ALA A 32 -11.91 16.00 -13.56
C ALA A 32 -10.62 15.17 -13.46
N GLN A 33 -10.51 14.36 -12.39
CA GLN A 33 -9.43 13.39 -12.20
C GLN A 33 -10.07 12.06 -11.80
N TYR A 34 -9.63 11.00 -12.44
CA TYR A 34 -10.11 9.66 -12.18
C TYR A 34 -8.95 8.71 -11.88
N TRP A 35 -9.05 7.97 -10.80
CA TRP A 35 -8.05 6.98 -10.39
C TRP A 35 -8.69 5.61 -10.29
N VAL A 36 -7.95 4.60 -10.72
CA VAL A 36 -8.30 3.18 -10.61
C VAL A 36 -7.09 2.46 -10.04
N ASP A 37 -7.26 1.81 -8.90
CA ASP A 37 -6.25 0.98 -8.26
C ASP A 37 -6.68 -0.49 -8.35
N LEU A 38 -5.91 -1.30 -9.07
CA LEU A 38 -6.13 -2.72 -9.25
C LEU A 38 -5.20 -3.53 -8.37
N SER A 39 -5.73 -4.49 -7.65
CA SER A 39 -4.92 -5.45 -6.93
C SER A 39 -5.41 -6.88 -7.13
N THR A 40 -4.47 -7.81 -7.18
CA THR A 40 -4.74 -9.25 -7.09
C THR A 40 -4.06 -9.75 -5.82
N SER A 41 -4.78 -10.39 -4.93
CA SER A 41 -4.24 -10.85 -3.65
C SER A 41 -4.37 -12.37 -3.53
N ASN A 42 -3.33 -13.01 -3.01
CA ASN A 42 -3.32 -14.42 -2.70
C ASN A 42 -2.78 -14.65 -1.29
N VAL A 43 -3.52 -15.43 -0.51
CA VAL A 43 -3.11 -15.85 0.84
C VAL A 43 -2.96 -17.35 0.83
N SER A 44 -1.73 -17.82 1.03
CA SER A 44 -1.41 -19.25 1.10
C SER A 44 -0.92 -19.56 2.51
N ILE A 45 -1.79 -20.02 3.37
CA ILE A 45 -1.40 -20.47 4.72
C ILE A 45 -1.37 -22.00 4.69
N PRO A 46 -0.23 -22.63 4.98
CA PRO A 46 -0.14 -24.08 5.04
C PRO A 46 -1.24 -24.64 5.93
N GLY A 47 -2.11 -25.47 5.36
CA GLY A 47 -3.20 -26.14 6.07
C GLY A 47 -4.55 -25.48 6.08
N MET A 48 -4.68 -24.31 5.53
CA MET A 48 -5.99 -23.74 5.25
C MET A 48 -6.43 -24.08 3.83
N PRO A 49 -7.68 -24.57 3.63
CA PRO A 49 -8.21 -24.80 2.28
C PRO A 49 -8.19 -23.50 1.46
N GLU A 50 -7.86 -23.60 0.18
CA GLU A 50 -7.90 -22.44 -0.71
C GLU A 50 -9.30 -21.82 -0.83
N GLU A 51 -10.35 -22.62 -0.68
CA GLU A 51 -11.76 -22.21 -0.84
C GLU A 51 -12.45 -21.70 0.43
N GLY A 52 -11.79 -21.73 1.60
CA GLY A 52 -12.40 -21.41 2.91
C GLY A 52 -12.17 -19.98 3.43
N GLY A 53 -11.65 -19.06 2.60
CA GLY A 53 -11.10 -17.77 3.05
C GLY A 53 -12.08 -16.69 3.53
N ALA A 54 -13.39 -16.95 3.62
CA ALA A 54 -14.36 -15.96 4.14
C ALA A 54 -14.15 -15.65 5.64
N GLY A 55 -13.61 -16.61 6.42
CA GLY A 55 -13.33 -16.43 7.84
C GLY A 55 -12.10 -15.56 8.15
N LEU A 56 -11.06 -15.65 7.31
CA LEU A 56 -9.81 -14.89 7.54
C LEU A 56 -9.94 -13.42 7.13
N GLY A 57 -10.74 -13.12 6.11
CA GLY A 57 -11.05 -11.73 5.71
C GLY A 57 -11.84 -10.99 6.80
N GLY A 58 -12.68 -11.69 7.56
CA GLY A 58 -13.37 -11.16 8.73
C GLY A 58 -12.45 -10.96 9.94
N LEU A 59 -11.49 -11.88 10.13
CA LEU A 59 -10.53 -11.80 11.25
C LEU A 59 -9.46 -10.73 11.05
N MET A 60 -9.12 -10.39 9.79
CA MET A 60 -8.11 -9.39 9.43
C MET A 60 -8.71 -8.02 9.04
N GLY A 61 -9.93 -7.73 9.46
CA GLY A 61 -10.54 -6.41 9.30
C GLY A 61 -10.99 -6.12 7.86
N GLY A 62 -11.95 -6.89 7.37
CA GLY A 62 -12.53 -6.77 6.03
C GLY A 62 -13.37 -5.52 5.82
N ASN A 63 -12.77 -4.35 5.87
CA ASN A 63 -13.35 -3.15 5.27
C ASN A 63 -12.72 -2.95 3.88
N SER A 64 -13.52 -2.59 2.91
CA SER A 64 -13.13 -2.35 1.50
C SER A 64 -11.89 -1.45 1.33
N PHE A 65 -11.62 -0.60 2.29
CA PHE A 65 -10.41 0.23 2.40
C PHE A 65 -9.12 -0.55 2.72
N GLY A 66 -9.22 -1.74 3.32
CA GLY A 66 -8.07 -2.62 3.60
C GLY A 66 -7.48 -3.29 2.36
N GLY A 67 -8.26 -3.41 1.28
CA GLY A 67 -7.82 -3.97 0.00
C GLY A 67 -6.68 -3.18 -0.64
N SER A 68 -6.71 -1.85 -0.53
CA SER A 68 -5.67 -0.97 -1.05
C SER A 68 -4.35 -1.05 -0.29
N MET A 69 -4.35 -1.42 0.99
CA MET A 69 -3.14 -1.58 1.81
C MET A 69 -2.47 -2.96 1.71
N GLY A 70 -2.97 -3.88 0.87
CA GLY A 70 -2.35 -5.18 0.63
C GLY A 70 -2.67 -6.25 1.68
N MET A 71 -3.52 -5.95 2.66
CA MET A 71 -4.01 -6.90 3.66
C MET A 71 -5.45 -7.37 3.36
N GLY A 72 -5.96 -7.06 2.15
CA GLY A 72 -7.28 -7.49 1.67
C GLY A 72 -7.33 -8.97 1.38
N GLY A 73 -8.55 -9.51 1.37
CA GLY A 73 -8.86 -10.92 1.14
C GLY A 73 -8.30 -11.48 -0.18
N ARG A 74 -8.55 -12.76 -0.43
CA ARG A 74 -8.13 -13.45 -1.66
C ARG A 74 -8.91 -12.94 -2.88
N GLY A 75 -8.25 -12.86 -4.03
CA GLY A 75 -8.85 -12.55 -5.31
C GLY A 75 -8.50 -11.19 -5.87
N LYS A 76 -9.27 -10.76 -6.85
CA LYS A 76 -9.14 -9.45 -7.49
C LYS A 76 -9.90 -8.39 -6.70
N ALA A 77 -9.34 -7.19 -6.63
CA ALA A 77 -10.00 -6.02 -6.07
C ALA A 77 -9.71 -4.79 -6.96
N MET A 78 -10.65 -3.89 -6.98
CA MET A 78 -10.55 -2.62 -7.67
C MET A 78 -11.09 -1.53 -6.75
N ASP A 79 -10.36 -0.43 -6.64
CA ASP A 79 -10.81 0.79 -5.96
C ASP A 79 -10.77 1.94 -6.96
N THR A 80 -11.78 2.79 -6.96
CA THR A 80 -11.82 3.95 -7.86
C THR A 80 -12.15 5.22 -7.12
N GLU A 81 -11.63 6.35 -7.61
CA GLU A 81 -11.84 7.66 -7.02
C GLU A 81 -11.98 8.72 -8.12
N LEU A 82 -13.12 9.42 -8.13
CA LEU A 82 -13.42 10.51 -9.05
C LEU A 82 -13.40 11.84 -8.28
N TYR A 83 -12.61 12.78 -8.76
CA TYR A 83 -12.65 14.18 -8.34
C TYR A 83 -13.18 15.05 -9.46
N VAL A 84 -14.13 15.95 -9.15
CA VAL A 84 -14.68 16.94 -10.07
C VAL A 84 -14.50 18.33 -9.46
N ARG A 85 -13.65 19.13 -10.08
CA ARG A 85 -13.29 20.47 -9.55
C ARG A 85 -14.49 21.40 -9.32
N ALA A 86 -15.50 21.35 -10.19
CA ALA A 86 -16.70 22.15 -10.06
C ALA A 86 -17.58 21.74 -8.87
N HIS A 87 -17.34 20.57 -8.32
CA HIS A 87 -18.16 19.98 -7.24
C HIS A 87 -17.26 19.47 -6.11
N PRO A 88 -16.69 20.34 -5.27
CA PRO A 88 -15.76 19.95 -4.21
C PRO A 88 -16.39 19.09 -3.10
N GLY A 89 -17.72 18.95 -3.09
CA GLY A 89 -18.44 18.03 -2.21
C GLY A 89 -18.61 16.61 -2.77
N GLY A 90 -18.07 16.34 -3.96
CA GLY A 90 -18.29 15.11 -4.70
C GLY A 90 -19.61 15.10 -5.50
N VAL A 91 -19.71 14.19 -6.45
CA VAL A 91 -20.88 14.02 -7.32
C VAL A 91 -21.27 12.55 -7.39
N GLU A 92 -22.55 12.26 -7.51
CA GLU A 92 -22.96 10.94 -7.97
C GLU A 92 -22.53 10.79 -9.44
N GLY A 93 -21.87 9.70 -9.76
CA GLY A 93 -21.33 9.43 -11.08
C GLY A 93 -21.47 7.96 -11.47
N THR A 94 -21.15 7.67 -12.70
CA THR A 94 -21.19 6.32 -13.26
C THR A 94 -19.90 6.04 -13.99
N HIS A 95 -19.30 4.88 -13.77
CA HIS A 95 -18.19 4.35 -14.52
C HIS A 95 -18.71 3.19 -15.39
N ALA A 96 -18.88 3.42 -16.68
CA ALA A 96 -19.17 2.37 -17.66
C ALA A 96 -17.90 1.52 -17.84
N ILE A 97 -18.01 0.21 -17.63
CA ILE A 97 -16.90 -0.75 -17.64
C ILE A 97 -17.06 -1.76 -18.78
N PRO A 98 -15.93 -2.31 -19.30
CA PRO A 98 -15.99 -3.33 -20.34
C PRO A 98 -16.68 -4.61 -19.85
N GLY A 99 -17.32 -5.34 -20.77
CA GLY A 99 -18.01 -6.61 -20.48
C GLY A 99 -17.09 -7.67 -19.85
N GLY A 100 -15.78 -7.61 -20.12
CA GLY A 100 -14.77 -8.49 -19.51
C GLY A 100 -14.68 -8.38 -17.99
N MET A 101 -15.16 -7.30 -17.39
CA MET A 101 -15.22 -7.17 -15.92
C MET A 101 -16.23 -8.13 -15.29
N ASN A 102 -17.23 -8.62 -16.01
CA ASN A 102 -18.27 -9.50 -15.50
C ASN A 102 -19.04 -8.96 -14.26
N MET A 103 -19.18 -7.63 -14.18
CA MET A 103 -19.79 -6.93 -13.04
C MET A 103 -21.04 -6.11 -13.42
N GLY A 104 -21.54 -6.34 -14.66
CA GLY A 104 -22.60 -5.54 -15.28
C GLY A 104 -22.02 -4.40 -16.11
N PRO A 105 -22.86 -3.51 -16.64
CA PRO A 105 -22.44 -2.49 -17.60
C PRO A 105 -21.72 -1.30 -16.95
N SER A 106 -21.91 -1.10 -15.66
CA SER A 106 -21.35 0.07 -14.95
C SER A 106 -21.28 -0.09 -13.45
N LEU A 107 -20.49 0.80 -12.84
CA LEU A 107 -20.33 0.97 -11.39
C LEU A 107 -20.87 2.33 -10.98
N LEU A 108 -21.54 2.39 -9.82
CA LEU A 108 -22.05 3.62 -9.24
C LEU A 108 -20.96 4.28 -8.39
N LEU A 109 -20.60 5.52 -8.69
CA LEU A 109 -19.66 6.32 -7.90
C LEU A 109 -20.43 7.24 -6.95
N LEU A 110 -20.18 7.16 -5.66
CA LEU A 110 -20.85 8.00 -4.66
C LEU A 110 -19.88 8.92 -3.92
N PRO A 111 -20.31 10.15 -3.59
CA PRO A 111 -19.52 11.06 -2.77
C PRO A 111 -19.10 10.39 -1.45
N HIS A 112 -17.81 10.40 -1.18
CA HIS A 112 -17.27 9.90 0.08
C HIS A 112 -17.59 10.88 1.21
N ARG A 113 -18.35 10.42 2.16
CA ARG A 113 -18.59 11.12 3.43
C ARG A 113 -17.72 10.44 4.49
N PRO A 114 -16.64 11.08 4.95
CA PRO A 114 -15.89 10.54 6.06
C PRO A 114 -16.87 10.28 7.20
N ARG A 115 -16.96 9.03 7.64
CA ARG A 115 -17.68 8.74 8.88
C ARG A 115 -16.92 9.49 9.98
N ASN A 116 -17.55 10.50 10.58
CA ASN A 116 -17.03 11.08 11.82
C ASN A 116 -16.98 9.92 12.82
N GLU A 117 -15.83 9.26 12.92
CA GLU A 117 -15.51 8.44 14.06
C GLU A 117 -15.27 9.38 15.26
N GLN A 118 -16.32 10.13 15.64
CA GLN A 118 -16.49 10.57 16.99
C GLN A 118 -16.95 9.35 17.80
N GLY A 119 -16.12 8.32 17.81
CA GLY A 119 -16.05 7.45 18.95
C GLY A 119 -15.64 8.37 20.10
N SER A 120 -16.61 8.73 20.92
CA SER A 120 -16.37 9.31 22.21
C SER A 120 -15.40 8.38 22.96
N VAL A 121 -14.12 8.69 22.89
CA VAL A 121 -13.22 8.32 23.96
C VAL A 121 -13.73 9.12 25.13
N THR A 122 -14.57 8.50 25.95
CA THR A 122 -14.87 8.99 27.29
C THR A 122 -13.54 9.14 27.98
N ARG A 123 -13.09 10.37 28.03
CA ARG A 123 -11.88 10.82 28.69
C ARG A 123 -12.20 10.89 30.18
N ASP A 124 -12.31 9.73 30.80
CA ASP A 124 -12.48 9.60 32.25
C ASP A 124 -11.58 8.50 32.81
N GLU A 125 -10.34 8.50 32.35
CA GLU A 125 -9.26 7.84 33.07
C GLU A 125 -8.11 8.84 33.17
N THR A 126 -7.85 9.26 34.41
CA THR A 126 -6.60 9.91 34.78
C THR A 126 -5.47 9.13 34.12
N PRO A 127 -4.55 9.74 33.34
CA PRO A 127 -3.50 8.98 32.70
C PRO A 127 -2.63 8.36 33.80
N GLU A 128 -2.92 7.11 34.12
CA GLU A 128 -1.97 6.26 34.78
C GLU A 128 -0.69 6.38 33.95
N ARG A 129 0.39 6.72 34.60
CA ARG A 129 1.70 7.01 34.00
C ARG A 129 2.01 5.87 33.05
N ALA A 130 1.74 6.06 31.75
CA ALA A 130 1.89 5.03 30.74
C ALA A 130 3.30 4.46 30.89
N GLU A 131 3.39 3.17 31.23
CA GLU A 131 4.68 2.50 31.31
C GLU A 131 5.37 2.67 29.96
N LYS A 132 6.65 3.06 30.00
CA LYS A 132 7.43 3.20 28.77
C LYS A 132 7.39 1.90 28.00
N PRO A 133 7.11 1.93 26.70
CA PRO A 133 7.10 0.71 25.90
C PRO A 133 8.45 0.01 26.05
N LYS A 134 8.39 -1.27 26.36
CA LYS A 134 9.55 -2.15 26.49
C LYS A 134 9.62 -3.03 25.26
N GLY A 135 10.82 -3.22 24.69
CA GLY A 135 11.02 -4.07 23.53
C GLY A 135 11.92 -3.41 22.49
N ARG A 136 12.22 -4.17 21.45
CA ARG A 136 13.08 -3.74 20.36
C ARG A 136 12.48 -4.08 19.03
N ILE A 137 12.86 -3.32 17.99
CA ILE A 137 12.69 -3.76 16.61
C ILE A 137 14.06 -4.18 16.08
N LEU A 138 14.11 -5.38 15.54
CA LEU A 138 15.29 -5.96 14.90
C LEU A 138 15.06 -5.97 13.39
N LEU A 139 15.80 -5.14 12.65
CA LEU A 139 15.66 -5.02 11.19
C LEU A 139 16.78 -5.75 10.49
N TYR A 140 16.42 -6.77 9.71
CA TYR A 140 17.28 -7.54 8.82
C TYR A 140 16.94 -7.26 7.36
N TRP A 141 17.90 -7.52 6.44
CA TRP A 141 17.69 -7.30 5.02
C TRP A 141 18.61 -8.18 4.16
N GLY A 142 18.17 -8.39 2.91
CA GLY A 142 18.91 -9.12 1.88
C GLY A 142 18.54 -10.59 1.77
N CYS A 143 18.55 -11.11 0.53
CA CYS A 143 18.44 -12.52 0.24
C CYS A 143 19.80 -13.21 0.45
N GLY A 144 19.81 -14.45 0.93
CA GLY A 144 21.03 -15.27 1.08
C GLY A 144 20.91 -16.30 2.20
N ASP A 145 21.93 -17.15 2.33
CA ASP A 145 21.89 -18.27 3.29
C ASP A 145 22.22 -17.85 4.72
N SER A 146 22.86 -16.71 4.90
CA SER A 146 23.33 -16.23 6.21
C SER A 146 23.12 -14.74 6.40
N ILE A 147 22.94 -14.33 7.66
CA ILE A 147 22.85 -12.93 8.06
C ILE A 147 24.18 -12.23 7.73
N ARG A 148 24.12 -11.09 7.07
CA ARG A 148 25.29 -10.32 6.66
C ARG A 148 25.87 -9.52 7.84
N PRO A 149 27.18 -9.18 7.82
CA PRO A 149 27.76 -8.30 8.83
C PRO A 149 27.02 -6.97 8.97
N GLY A 150 26.92 -6.45 10.18
CA GLY A 150 26.23 -5.19 10.48
C GLY A 150 24.70 -5.31 10.63
N GLN A 151 24.17 -6.53 10.69
CA GLN A 151 22.75 -6.81 10.96
C GLN A 151 22.56 -7.52 12.31
N PRO A 152 21.43 -7.31 12.98
CA PRO A 152 20.35 -6.39 12.62
C PRO A 152 20.67 -4.92 12.94
N LYS A 153 19.94 -3.98 12.31
CA LYS A 153 19.73 -2.67 12.94
C LYS A 153 18.73 -2.84 14.07
N VAL A 154 19.04 -2.28 15.22
CA VAL A 154 18.22 -2.43 16.43
C VAL A 154 17.66 -1.07 16.82
N LEU A 155 16.35 -0.96 16.93
CA LEU A 155 15.68 0.18 17.56
C LEU A 155 15.18 -0.26 18.93
N ASP A 156 15.74 0.31 19.98
CA ASP A 156 15.39 0.03 21.37
C ASP A 156 14.47 1.12 21.91
N PHE A 157 13.22 0.78 22.19
CA PHE A 157 12.23 1.74 22.68
C PHE A 157 12.58 2.35 24.05
N ALA A 158 13.40 1.67 24.85
CA ALA A 158 13.83 2.21 26.13
C ALA A 158 14.78 3.41 25.98
N LYS A 159 15.51 3.53 24.88
CA LYS A 159 16.50 4.57 24.63
C LYS A 159 15.92 5.91 24.20
N GLN A 160 14.73 5.92 23.59
CA GLN A 160 13.99 7.12 23.16
C GLN A 160 14.82 8.13 22.33
N ASP A 161 15.69 7.67 21.45
CA ASP A 161 16.42 8.55 20.54
C ASP A 161 15.54 8.87 19.31
N HIS A 162 15.05 10.11 19.25
CA HIS A 162 14.19 10.57 18.16
C HIS A 162 14.89 10.56 16.80
N ALA A 163 16.20 10.81 16.74
CA ALA A 163 16.94 10.82 15.47
C ALA A 163 17.13 9.39 14.95
N GLU A 164 17.50 8.45 15.83
CA GLU A 164 17.59 7.03 15.50
C GLU A 164 16.24 6.49 15.05
N PHE A 165 15.16 6.90 15.75
CA PHE A 165 13.79 6.54 15.38
C PHE A 165 13.43 7.03 13.98
N ALA A 166 13.61 8.31 13.69
CA ALA A 166 13.31 8.89 12.36
C ALA A 166 14.12 8.20 11.24
N GLN A 167 15.39 7.91 11.49
CA GLN A 167 16.24 7.18 10.54
C GLN A 167 15.78 5.74 10.33
N PHE A 168 15.35 5.05 11.40
CA PHE A 168 14.85 3.68 11.32
C PHE A 168 13.57 3.58 10.48
N PHE A 169 12.68 4.57 10.60
CA PHE A 169 11.44 4.63 9.85
C PHE A 169 11.55 5.31 8.47
N SER A 170 12.76 5.75 8.10
CA SER A 170 12.99 6.20 6.72
C SER A 170 12.83 5.03 5.75
N SER A 171 12.17 5.26 4.61
CA SER A 171 11.97 4.25 3.59
C SER A 171 12.35 4.75 2.21
N HIS A 172 12.77 3.84 1.33
CA HIS A 172 13.06 4.11 -0.07
C HIS A 172 11.81 4.22 -0.94
N GLY A 173 10.67 3.71 -0.46
CA GLY A 173 9.40 3.79 -1.16
C GLY A 173 8.83 5.21 -1.17
N ALA A 174 8.12 5.56 -2.24
CA ALA A 174 7.37 6.81 -2.32
C ALA A 174 6.00 6.65 -1.66
N ALA A 175 5.47 7.74 -1.11
CA ALA A 175 4.11 7.76 -0.62
C ALA A 175 3.12 7.47 -1.77
N SER A 176 2.15 6.61 -1.53
CA SER A 176 1.10 6.31 -2.50
C SER A 176 0.21 7.55 -2.71
N LYS A 177 -0.06 7.87 -4.00
CA LYS A 177 -0.95 8.96 -4.40
C LYS A 177 -2.19 8.46 -5.15
N GLY A 178 -2.68 7.26 -4.83
CA GLY A 178 -3.84 6.67 -5.49
C GLY A 178 -5.16 6.95 -4.79
N VAL A 179 -6.07 6.01 -4.93
CA VAL A 179 -7.35 6.03 -4.23
C VAL A 179 -7.13 6.06 -2.73
N GLN A 180 -7.67 7.06 -2.05
CA GLN A 180 -7.45 7.30 -0.62
C GLN A 180 -8.76 7.57 0.14
N GLY A 181 -9.89 7.65 -0.55
CA GLY A 181 -11.17 8.00 0.07
C GLY A 181 -11.18 9.40 0.66
N ARG A 182 -10.72 10.37 -0.10
CA ARG A 182 -10.70 11.77 0.34
C ARG A 182 -12.10 12.35 0.39
N ALA A 183 -12.35 13.25 1.35
CA ALA A 183 -13.56 14.03 1.36
C ALA A 183 -13.73 14.81 0.03
N GLY A 184 -14.96 14.89 -0.48
CA GLY A 184 -15.26 15.56 -1.73
C GLY A 184 -14.89 14.78 -3.00
N HIS A 185 -14.47 13.55 -2.87
CA HIS A 185 -14.27 12.61 -3.97
C HIS A 185 -15.40 11.58 -3.99
N SER A 186 -15.68 11.00 -5.15
CA SER A 186 -16.66 9.94 -5.30
C SER A 186 -15.97 8.61 -5.52
N LEU A 187 -16.41 7.58 -4.82
CA LEU A 187 -15.73 6.30 -4.72
C LEU A 187 -16.56 5.14 -5.25
N TRP A 188 -15.88 4.13 -5.72
CA TRP A 188 -16.34 2.76 -5.77
C TRP A 188 -15.20 1.85 -5.27
N PRO A 189 -15.47 0.82 -4.46
CA PRO A 189 -16.76 0.43 -3.89
C PRO A 189 -17.30 1.44 -2.87
N ASN A 190 -18.59 1.37 -2.64
CA ASN A 190 -19.30 2.24 -1.68
C ASN A 190 -20.46 1.50 -1.03
N GLU A 191 -21.21 2.16 -0.15
CA GLU A 191 -22.31 1.57 0.62
C GLU A 191 -23.46 1.02 -0.23
N ARG A 192 -23.68 1.56 -1.44
CA ARG A 192 -24.76 1.18 -2.35
C ARG A 192 -24.32 0.24 -3.47
N ASP A 193 -23.01 0.20 -3.77
CA ASP A 193 -22.43 -0.63 -4.82
C ASP A 193 -21.03 -1.12 -4.40
N SER A 194 -20.97 -2.36 -3.91
CA SER A 194 -19.74 -2.98 -3.38
C SER A 194 -19.58 -4.42 -3.87
N LYS A 195 -19.92 -4.68 -5.13
CA LYS A 195 -19.81 -6.01 -5.74
C LYS A 195 -18.36 -6.52 -5.67
N ARG A 196 -18.21 -7.80 -5.39
CA ARG A 196 -16.91 -8.46 -5.47
C ARG A 196 -16.45 -8.51 -6.94
N VAL A 197 -15.18 -8.20 -7.17
CA VAL A 197 -14.56 -8.39 -8.49
C VAL A 197 -14.36 -9.88 -8.74
N PRO A 198 -14.93 -10.46 -9.81
CA PRO A 198 -14.77 -11.87 -10.15
C PRO A 198 -13.30 -12.22 -10.47
N ASP A 199 -12.90 -13.46 -10.19
CA ASP A 199 -11.52 -13.93 -10.49
C ASP A 199 -11.18 -13.89 -11.99
N ASN A 200 -12.20 -14.07 -12.86
CA ASN A 200 -12.08 -13.98 -14.32
C ASN A 200 -12.31 -12.57 -14.88
N ALA A 201 -12.45 -11.53 -14.02
CA ALA A 201 -12.61 -10.16 -14.49
C ALA A 201 -11.37 -9.68 -15.24
N SER A 202 -11.58 -8.88 -16.29
CA SER A 202 -10.54 -8.15 -17.02
C SER A 202 -10.98 -6.69 -17.19
N LEU A 203 -10.05 -5.77 -16.94
CA LEU A 203 -10.27 -4.33 -17.13
C LEU A 203 -10.01 -3.93 -18.60
N GLU A 204 -9.56 -4.85 -19.45
CA GLU A 204 -9.21 -4.55 -20.84
C GLU A 204 -10.43 -4.08 -21.62
N GLY A 205 -10.30 -2.92 -22.29
CA GLY A 205 -11.35 -2.33 -23.09
C GLY A 205 -11.58 -0.85 -22.85
N GLU A 206 -12.67 -0.33 -23.41
CA GLU A 206 -13.08 1.06 -23.29
C GLU A 206 -13.79 1.32 -21.94
N HIS A 207 -13.42 2.42 -21.31
CA HIS A 207 -14.02 2.95 -20.08
C HIS A 207 -14.57 4.34 -20.32
N ALA A 208 -15.73 4.65 -19.73
CA ALA A 208 -16.30 5.99 -19.75
C ALA A 208 -16.81 6.38 -18.37
N VAL A 209 -16.47 7.59 -17.92
CA VAL A 209 -16.93 8.12 -16.64
C VAL A 209 -17.84 9.30 -16.89
N SER A 210 -19.01 9.31 -16.26
CA SER A 210 -20.01 10.37 -16.38
C SER A 210 -20.56 10.80 -15.03
N GLY A 211 -21.11 11.99 -14.98
CA GLY A 211 -21.69 12.60 -13.77
C GLY A 211 -21.81 14.11 -13.94
N ASN A 212 -22.43 14.78 -12.97
CA ASN A 212 -22.56 16.23 -13.02
C ASN A 212 -21.20 16.91 -12.98
N GLY A 213 -20.89 17.74 -14.00
CA GLY A 213 -19.61 18.45 -14.14
C GLY A 213 -18.43 17.56 -14.59
N VAL A 214 -18.65 16.27 -14.87
CA VAL A 214 -17.68 15.40 -15.51
C VAL A 214 -17.65 15.70 -17.02
N PRO A 215 -16.46 15.98 -17.60
CA PRO A 215 -16.37 16.16 -19.04
C PRO A 215 -16.88 14.95 -19.83
N PRO A 216 -17.74 15.12 -20.84
CA PRO A 216 -18.28 14.02 -21.64
C PRO A 216 -17.20 13.26 -22.45
N THR A 217 -16.04 13.88 -22.59
CA THR A 217 -14.85 13.32 -23.21
C THR A 217 -14.05 12.39 -22.31
N LEU A 218 -14.45 12.23 -21.02
CA LEU A 218 -13.73 11.36 -20.08
C LEU A 218 -13.97 9.88 -20.44
N LYS A 219 -13.19 9.45 -21.43
CA LYS A 219 -13.13 8.09 -21.95
C LYS A 219 -11.68 7.69 -22.14
N PHE A 220 -11.35 6.45 -21.78
CA PHE A 220 -10.00 5.92 -21.93
C PHE A 220 -10.06 4.43 -22.22
N ASN A 221 -8.98 3.91 -22.81
CA ASN A 221 -8.84 2.49 -23.12
C ASN A 221 -7.75 1.87 -22.24
N VAL A 222 -8.03 0.71 -21.68
CA VAL A 222 -7.08 -0.10 -20.93
C VAL A 222 -6.68 -1.28 -21.78
N GLY A 223 -5.39 -1.44 -22.07
CA GLY A 223 -4.86 -2.60 -22.80
C GLY A 223 -4.35 -3.68 -21.83
N ALA A 224 -4.07 -4.87 -22.35
CA ALA A 224 -3.65 -6.06 -21.61
C ALA A 224 -2.46 -5.82 -20.66
N ALA A 225 -1.54 -4.93 -21.03
CA ALA A 225 -0.40 -4.59 -20.19
C ALA A 225 -0.76 -3.82 -18.91
N ASN A 226 -2.00 -3.32 -18.82
CA ASN A 226 -2.53 -2.55 -17.71
C ASN A 226 -3.76 -3.21 -17.06
N ASP A 227 -3.97 -4.50 -17.33
CA ASP A 227 -4.98 -5.33 -16.67
C ASP A 227 -4.44 -5.93 -15.35
N PHE A 228 -5.27 -6.65 -14.62
CA PHE A 228 -4.90 -7.34 -13.39
C PHE A 228 -3.69 -8.26 -13.59
N LEU A 229 -2.69 -8.13 -12.73
CA LEU A 229 -1.62 -9.12 -12.67
C LEU A 229 -2.15 -10.47 -12.17
N PRO A 230 -1.53 -11.59 -12.59
CA PRO A 230 -1.81 -12.90 -12.03
C PRO A 230 -1.63 -12.95 -10.51
N LYS A 231 -2.24 -13.96 -9.86
CA LYS A 231 -2.02 -14.24 -8.43
C LYS A 231 -0.55 -14.59 -8.17
N VAL A 232 0.03 -13.99 -7.14
CA VAL A 232 1.33 -14.44 -6.59
C VAL A 232 1.15 -15.82 -6.00
N GLN A 233 1.94 -16.79 -6.46
CA GLN A 233 1.98 -18.15 -5.93
C GLN A 233 3.29 -18.33 -5.16
N LEU A 234 3.23 -18.20 -3.84
CA LEU A 234 4.38 -18.40 -2.96
C LEU A 234 4.55 -19.89 -2.62
N LYS A 235 5.78 -20.38 -2.74
CA LYS A 235 6.19 -21.68 -2.23
C LYS A 235 7.36 -21.47 -1.29
N THR A 236 7.32 -22.07 -0.12
CA THR A 236 8.39 -21.99 0.88
C THR A 236 8.97 -23.38 1.11
N ARG A 237 10.29 -23.45 1.37
CA ARG A 237 10.99 -24.69 1.74
C ARG A 237 12.05 -24.38 2.79
N GLY A 238 12.19 -25.28 3.74
CA GLY A 238 13.14 -25.16 4.85
C GLY A 238 12.55 -24.47 6.06
N ALA A 239 13.30 -24.50 7.15
CA ALA A 239 12.91 -23.96 8.44
C ALA A 239 13.62 -22.64 8.76
N PRO A 240 13.05 -21.75 9.59
CA PRO A 240 13.71 -20.50 9.99
C PRO A 240 15.13 -20.68 10.57
N LYS A 241 15.39 -21.77 11.29
CA LYS A 241 16.73 -22.10 11.84
C LYS A 241 17.77 -22.42 10.75
N ASP A 242 17.33 -22.98 9.62
CA ASP A 242 18.19 -23.45 8.53
C ASP A 242 18.20 -22.48 7.32
N GLY A 243 17.29 -21.51 7.32
CA GLY A 243 16.98 -20.62 6.22
C GLY A 243 15.78 -21.08 5.42
N VAL A 244 14.95 -20.13 4.95
CA VAL A 244 13.75 -20.43 4.19
C VAL A 244 13.90 -19.97 2.75
N GLN A 245 13.92 -20.92 1.83
CA GLN A 245 13.85 -20.64 0.41
C GLN A 245 12.42 -20.27 0.03
N VAL A 246 12.25 -19.13 -0.61
CA VAL A 246 10.97 -18.61 -1.12
C VAL A 246 11.04 -18.58 -2.63
N GLU A 247 10.09 -19.23 -3.29
CA GLU A 247 9.94 -19.25 -4.75
C GLU A 247 8.58 -18.67 -5.15
N TRP A 248 8.50 -18.05 -6.31
CA TRP A 248 7.26 -17.53 -6.87
C TRP A 248 7.23 -17.56 -8.39
N ASN A 249 6.02 -17.48 -8.96
CA ASN A 249 5.84 -17.34 -10.39
C ASN A 249 6.26 -15.94 -10.87
N THR A 250 7.18 -15.86 -11.82
CA THR A 250 7.43 -14.62 -12.55
C THR A 250 6.22 -14.24 -13.40
N MET A 251 5.94 -12.95 -13.54
CA MET A 251 4.74 -12.44 -14.21
C MET A 251 5.12 -11.55 -15.39
N GLN A 252 4.48 -11.80 -16.54
CA GLN A 252 4.52 -10.86 -17.65
C GLN A 252 4.02 -9.49 -17.20
N HIS A 253 4.51 -8.40 -17.49
CA HIS A 253 4.12 -7.06 -17.04
C HIS A 253 4.45 -6.71 -15.57
N ALA A 254 5.03 -7.61 -14.77
CA ALA A 254 5.62 -7.21 -13.50
C ALA A 254 6.88 -6.35 -13.75
N ARG A 255 7.09 -5.33 -12.93
CA ARG A 255 8.22 -4.40 -13.00
C ARG A 255 9.30 -4.70 -11.96
N GLY A 256 8.96 -5.48 -10.96
CA GLY A 256 9.85 -5.91 -9.88
C GLY A 256 9.07 -6.53 -8.74
N TYR A 257 9.82 -7.11 -7.80
CA TYR A 257 9.25 -7.82 -6.64
C TYR A 257 9.90 -7.33 -5.36
N PHE A 258 9.12 -7.29 -4.30
CA PHE A 258 9.64 -6.99 -2.98
C PHE A 258 9.00 -7.93 -1.95
N LEU A 259 9.82 -8.49 -1.07
CA LEU A 259 9.39 -9.37 0.00
C LEU A 259 9.66 -8.71 1.34
N HIS A 260 8.74 -8.89 2.26
CA HIS A 260 8.85 -8.39 3.63
C HIS A 260 8.30 -9.44 4.59
N ALA A 261 9.07 -9.81 5.59
CA ALA A 261 8.61 -10.72 6.64
C ALA A 261 8.65 -10.04 8.01
N GLN A 262 7.70 -10.40 8.84
CA GLN A 262 7.60 -9.93 10.21
C GLN A 262 7.25 -11.07 11.16
N GLY A 263 7.87 -11.06 12.32
CA GLY A 263 7.63 -12.01 13.40
C GLY A 263 7.86 -11.36 14.75
N ALA A 264 7.52 -12.08 15.81
CA ALA A 264 7.75 -11.65 17.17
C ALA A 264 8.43 -12.75 17.97
N ALA A 265 9.36 -12.38 18.84
CA ALA A 265 10.07 -13.28 19.73
C ALA A 265 10.16 -12.68 21.14
N GLU A 266 10.37 -13.52 22.13
CA GLU A 266 10.66 -13.06 23.48
C GLU A 266 12.06 -12.41 23.52
N GLY A 267 12.12 -11.19 23.99
CA GLY A 267 13.33 -10.40 24.15
C GLY A 267 13.83 -10.38 25.59
N PRO A 268 14.92 -9.64 25.87
CA PRO A 268 15.48 -9.52 27.21
C PRO A 268 14.49 -9.02 28.24
N GLY A 269 14.46 -9.67 29.40
CA GLY A 269 13.59 -9.24 30.52
C GLY A 269 12.11 -9.48 30.30
N GLY A 270 11.72 -10.42 29.41
CA GLY A 270 10.32 -10.72 29.09
C GLY A 270 9.64 -9.67 28.19
N ALA A 271 10.41 -8.74 27.63
CA ALA A 271 9.91 -7.81 26.63
C ALA A 271 9.69 -8.53 25.29
N GLN A 272 8.82 -8.00 24.44
CA GLN A 272 8.60 -8.54 23.11
C GLN A 272 9.47 -7.83 22.08
N ASP A 273 10.32 -8.58 21.37
CA ASP A 273 11.07 -8.10 20.22
C ASP A 273 10.25 -8.32 18.94
N MET A 274 10.16 -7.29 18.10
CA MET A 274 9.60 -7.37 16.77
C MET A 274 10.74 -7.59 15.78
N ILE A 275 10.62 -8.59 14.94
CA ILE A 275 11.63 -8.95 13.93
C ILE A 275 11.08 -8.62 12.55
N PHE A 276 11.80 -7.76 11.81
CA PHE A 276 11.50 -7.43 10.43
C PHE A 276 12.64 -7.89 9.53
N TRP A 277 12.29 -8.41 8.39
CA TRP A 277 13.21 -8.73 7.31
C TRP A 277 12.64 -8.26 5.98
N SER A 278 13.50 -7.81 5.06
CA SER A 278 13.11 -7.50 3.69
C SER A 278 14.11 -8.04 2.67
N SER A 279 13.64 -8.29 1.45
CA SER A 279 14.48 -8.72 0.32
C SER A 279 15.40 -7.62 -0.24
N SER A 280 15.33 -6.41 0.28
CA SER A 280 16.21 -5.31 -0.11
C SER A 280 17.67 -5.60 0.20
N GLU A 281 18.60 -5.12 -0.63
CA GLU A 281 20.03 -5.13 -0.32
C GLU A 281 20.43 -3.99 0.63
N LYS A 282 19.49 -3.12 0.96
CA LYS A 282 19.67 -1.98 1.87
C LYS A 282 18.67 -2.07 3.02
N PRO A 283 19.01 -1.54 4.20
CA PRO A 283 18.06 -1.50 5.31
C PRO A 283 16.81 -0.70 4.91
N ASP A 284 15.66 -1.35 4.97
CA ASP A 284 14.35 -0.75 4.74
C ASP A 284 13.31 -1.52 5.55
N ASN A 285 12.46 -0.82 6.28
CA ASN A 285 11.40 -1.45 7.07
C ASN A 285 10.26 -2.04 6.23
N GLY A 286 10.24 -1.77 4.92
CA GLY A 286 9.33 -2.36 3.94
C GLY A 286 7.94 -1.74 3.84
N TRP A 287 7.51 -0.94 4.80
CA TRP A 287 6.11 -0.52 4.89
C TRP A 287 5.64 0.30 3.69
N SER A 288 6.40 1.31 3.27
CA SER A 288 6.01 2.11 2.09
C SER A 288 6.20 1.34 0.77
N LEU A 289 7.04 0.29 0.78
CA LEU A 289 7.28 -0.56 -0.37
C LEU A 289 6.15 -1.57 -0.61
N MET A 290 5.31 -1.87 0.37
CA MET A 290 4.14 -2.76 0.20
C MET A 290 2.94 -2.06 -0.48
N SER A 291 3.10 -0.81 -0.92
CA SER A 291 2.08 -0.05 -1.65
C SER A 291 2.45 0.14 -3.12
N TYR A 292 1.53 0.70 -3.90
CA TYR A 292 1.79 1.02 -5.31
C TYR A 292 2.99 1.97 -5.43
N GLN A 293 3.89 1.63 -6.38
CA GLN A 293 5.00 2.48 -6.80
C GLN A 293 4.86 2.74 -8.29
N SER A 294 5.20 3.94 -8.76
CA SER A 294 5.20 4.22 -10.20
C SER A 294 6.27 3.39 -10.92
N PRO A 295 6.10 3.05 -12.21
CA PRO A 295 7.11 2.30 -12.96
C PRO A 295 8.51 2.93 -12.93
N ALA A 296 8.59 4.26 -12.98
CA ALA A 296 9.85 4.98 -12.88
C ALA A 296 10.49 4.82 -11.48
N GLN A 297 9.68 4.84 -10.42
CA GLN A 297 10.15 4.60 -9.06
C GLN A 297 10.62 3.16 -8.91
N VAL A 298 9.87 2.16 -9.42
CA VAL A 298 10.27 0.75 -9.37
C VAL A 298 11.60 0.55 -10.10
N ALA A 299 11.77 1.10 -11.31
CA ALA A 299 13.02 1.01 -12.06
C ALA A 299 14.21 1.56 -11.27
N ARG A 300 14.04 2.72 -10.61
CA ARG A 300 15.06 3.30 -9.73
C ARG A 300 15.37 2.39 -8.53
N LEU A 301 14.35 1.83 -7.88
CA LEU A 301 14.52 0.94 -6.74
C LEU A 301 15.22 -0.37 -7.13
N VAL A 302 14.96 -0.89 -8.33
CA VAL A 302 15.68 -2.05 -8.88
C VAL A 302 17.17 -1.72 -9.09
N GLN A 303 17.47 -0.57 -9.70
CA GLN A 303 18.87 -0.11 -9.86
C GLN A 303 19.59 0.07 -8.52
N GLN A 304 18.87 0.52 -7.49
CA GLN A 304 19.38 0.69 -6.13
C GLN A 304 19.45 -0.62 -5.34
N LYS A 305 19.01 -1.74 -5.92
CA LYS A 305 18.91 -3.05 -5.28
C LYS A 305 18.00 -3.06 -4.02
N VAL A 306 17.01 -2.21 -3.99
CA VAL A 306 15.96 -2.19 -2.95
C VAL A 306 14.82 -3.12 -3.35
N VAL A 307 14.51 -3.18 -4.64
CA VAL A 307 13.48 -4.03 -5.23
C VAL A 307 14.17 -5.06 -6.13
N LEU A 308 13.71 -6.29 -6.10
CA LEU A 308 14.21 -7.38 -6.95
C LEU A 308 13.75 -7.17 -8.40
N PRO A 309 14.63 -7.48 -9.38
CA PRO A 309 14.29 -7.41 -10.80
C PRO A 309 13.10 -8.28 -11.18
N PRO A 310 12.36 -7.95 -12.27
CA PRO A 310 11.20 -8.72 -12.71
C PRO A 310 11.52 -10.15 -13.18
N SER A 311 12.79 -10.45 -13.47
CA SER A 311 13.28 -11.79 -13.82
C SER A 311 13.56 -12.68 -12.61
N THR A 312 13.51 -12.13 -11.38
CA THR A 312 13.79 -12.88 -10.16
C THR A 312 12.58 -13.73 -9.78
N GLY A 313 12.78 -15.01 -9.51
CA GLY A 313 11.73 -15.96 -9.13
C GLY A 313 11.96 -16.64 -7.77
N ASN A 314 13.02 -16.29 -7.06
CA ASN A 314 13.34 -16.86 -5.76
C ASN A 314 14.15 -15.91 -4.87
N CYS A 315 14.14 -16.17 -3.57
CA CYS A 315 14.96 -15.47 -2.57
C CYS A 315 15.02 -16.34 -1.31
N THR A 316 16.18 -16.46 -0.69
CA THR A 316 16.33 -17.16 0.59
C THR A 316 16.29 -16.15 1.73
N VAL A 317 15.41 -16.36 2.70
CA VAL A 317 15.43 -15.69 3.99
C VAL A 317 16.57 -16.30 4.81
N PRO A 318 17.58 -15.51 5.25
CA PRO A 318 18.74 -16.04 5.94
C PRO A 318 18.37 -16.82 7.21
N LYS A 319 19.13 -17.89 7.48
CA LYS A 319 18.97 -18.68 8.69
C LYS A 319 19.16 -17.85 9.96
N GLY A 320 18.39 -18.18 11.00
CA GLY A 320 18.55 -17.57 12.32
C GLY A 320 17.79 -16.27 12.54
N ILE A 321 17.16 -15.67 11.49
CA ILE A 321 16.40 -14.44 11.64
C ILE A 321 15.12 -14.68 12.46
N PHE A 322 14.39 -15.74 12.14
CA PHE A 322 13.10 -16.07 12.76
C PHE A 322 13.14 -17.38 13.57
N ASP A 323 14.31 -17.86 13.93
CA ASP A 323 14.47 -19.13 14.67
C ASP A 323 13.79 -19.12 16.06
N LYS A 324 13.74 -17.96 16.70
CA LYS A 324 13.10 -17.75 18.01
C LYS A 324 11.66 -17.24 17.91
N ALA A 325 11.19 -16.93 16.70
CA ALA A 325 9.83 -16.45 16.51
C ALA A 325 8.84 -17.62 16.55
N GLN A 326 7.67 -17.39 17.15
CA GLN A 326 6.56 -18.39 17.15
C GLN A 326 5.96 -18.59 15.75
N GLY A 327 6.45 -17.90 14.75
CA GLY A 327 6.07 -17.87 13.35
C GLY A 327 6.42 -16.51 12.75
N ALA A 328 6.52 -16.46 11.43
CA ALA A 328 6.74 -15.21 10.74
C ALA A 328 5.79 -15.12 9.54
N MET A 329 5.15 -13.97 9.38
CA MET A 329 4.30 -13.66 8.24
C MET A 329 5.16 -13.08 7.13
N LEU A 330 5.18 -13.74 5.98
CA LEU A 330 5.84 -13.26 4.77
C LEU A 330 4.80 -12.62 3.84
N ASN A 331 5.05 -11.41 3.45
CA ASN A 331 4.30 -10.68 2.43
C ASN A 331 5.18 -10.44 1.22
N MET A 332 4.58 -10.48 0.04
CA MET A 332 5.23 -10.17 -1.23
C MET A 332 4.35 -9.23 -2.05
N ILE A 333 4.97 -8.29 -2.74
CA ILE A 333 4.34 -7.46 -3.76
C ILE A 333 5.05 -7.63 -5.10
N ALA A 334 4.26 -7.82 -6.16
CA ALA A 334 4.65 -7.65 -7.54
C ALA A 334 4.11 -6.30 -8.03
N TYR A 335 4.99 -5.40 -8.42
CA TYR A 335 4.61 -4.10 -8.96
C TYR A 335 4.25 -4.24 -10.43
N GLY A 336 3.09 -3.76 -10.82
CA GLY A 336 2.63 -3.74 -12.20
C GLY A 336 2.94 -2.44 -12.93
N ASN A 337 2.29 -2.29 -14.07
CA ASN A 337 2.32 -1.06 -14.85
C ASN A 337 1.47 0.04 -14.22
N GLU A 338 1.62 1.24 -14.76
CA GLU A 338 0.75 2.38 -14.51
C GLU A 338 0.36 2.98 -15.86
N LEU A 339 -0.95 3.12 -16.09
CA LEU A 339 -1.50 3.84 -17.23
C LEU A 339 -1.83 5.26 -16.77
N ASN A 340 -1.32 6.26 -17.50
CA ASN A 340 -1.67 7.66 -17.30
C ASN A 340 -2.23 8.20 -18.62
N VAL A 341 -3.47 8.67 -18.59
CA VAL A 341 -4.17 9.27 -19.74
C VAL A 341 -4.54 10.69 -19.40
N SER A 342 -4.40 11.60 -20.35
CA SER A 342 -4.88 12.98 -20.25
C SER A 342 -5.60 13.39 -21.54
N HIS A 343 -6.61 14.25 -21.40
CA HIS A 343 -7.31 14.82 -22.54
C HIS A 343 -7.34 16.36 -22.42
N PRO A 344 -6.99 17.08 -23.49
CA PRO A 344 -6.31 16.55 -24.67
C PRO A 344 -4.97 15.89 -24.29
N PRO A 345 -4.36 15.08 -25.16
CA PRO A 345 -3.01 14.55 -24.93
C PRO A 345 -2.01 15.69 -24.77
N ARG A 346 -1.01 15.52 -23.89
CA ARG A 346 0.02 16.53 -23.70
C ARG A 346 0.86 16.69 -24.98
N PRO A 347 0.92 17.89 -25.59
CA PRO A 347 1.80 18.15 -26.73
C PRO A 347 3.28 17.96 -26.35
N GLU A 348 4.13 17.58 -27.29
CA GLU A 348 5.57 17.46 -27.04
C GLU A 348 6.18 18.78 -26.53
N LYS A 349 5.74 19.89 -27.09
CA LYS A 349 6.13 21.25 -26.70
C LYS A 349 5.01 21.94 -25.92
N ALA A 350 4.52 21.27 -24.89
CA ALA A 350 3.47 21.86 -24.07
C ALA A 350 3.96 23.14 -23.37
N PRO A 351 3.22 24.23 -23.41
CA PRO A 351 3.54 25.43 -22.66
C PRO A 351 3.51 25.17 -21.16
N ALA A 352 4.23 25.99 -20.38
CA ALA A 352 4.33 25.75 -18.92
C ALA A 352 2.98 25.76 -18.20
N ASN A 353 1.99 26.50 -18.73
CA ASN A 353 0.64 26.59 -18.22
C ASN A 353 -0.34 25.60 -18.85
N TRP A 354 0.14 24.64 -19.67
CA TRP A 354 -0.73 23.62 -20.27
C TRP A 354 -1.39 22.77 -19.19
N GLN A 355 -2.68 22.55 -19.33
CA GLN A 355 -3.49 21.77 -18.42
C GLN A 355 -4.43 20.87 -19.24
N PRO A 356 -4.56 19.61 -18.88
CA PRO A 356 -5.59 18.76 -19.46
C PRO A 356 -6.97 19.14 -18.94
N GLU A 357 -7.99 18.83 -19.69
CA GLU A 357 -9.39 18.90 -19.25
C GLU A 357 -9.65 17.86 -18.17
N TRP A 358 -9.14 16.65 -18.38
CA TRP A 358 -9.20 15.56 -17.40
C TRP A 358 -7.97 14.67 -17.45
N THR A 359 -7.77 13.91 -16.38
CA THR A 359 -6.76 12.85 -16.29
C THR A 359 -7.38 11.58 -15.76
N ALA A 360 -6.92 10.43 -16.28
CA ALA A 360 -7.21 9.11 -15.72
C ALA A 360 -5.91 8.37 -15.44
N ARG A 361 -5.87 7.64 -14.32
CA ARG A 361 -4.74 6.82 -13.92
C ARG A 361 -5.21 5.43 -13.50
N VAL A 362 -4.56 4.39 -14.03
CA VAL A 362 -4.76 3.00 -13.60
C VAL A 362 -3.45 2.48 -13.04
N ARG A 363 -3.46 1.96 -11.81
CA ARG A 363 -2.29 1.37 -11.16
C ARG A 363 -2.56 -0.08 -10.83
N ILE A 364 -1.51 -0.90 -10.87
CA ILE A 364 -1.66 -2.35 -10.80
C ILE A 364 -0.62 -2.91 -9.83
N LYS A 365 -1.06 -3.84 -8.98
CA LYS A 365 -0.18 -4.66 -8.15
C LYS A 365 -0.75 -6.07 -7.99
N SER A 366 0.11 -7.01 -7.64
CA SER A 366 -0.32 -8.30 -7.11
C SER A 366 0.42 -8.58 -5.79
N THR A 367 -0.28 -9.12 -4.81
CA THR A 367 0.29 -9.40 -3.49
C THR A 367 0.11 -10.87 -3.14
N GLY A 368 1.10 -11.40 -2.43
CA GLY A 368 1.06 -12.75 -1.85
C GLY A 368 1.38 -12.70 -0.37
N MET A 369 0.76 -13.57 0.41
CA MET A 369 1.05 -13.75 1.83
C MET A 369 1.15 -15.23 2.16
N THR A 370 2.13 -15.59 3.00
CA THR A 370 2.28 -16.93 3.56
C THR A 370 2.91 -16.85 4.95
N MET A 371 2.92 -18.00 5.65
CA MET A 371 3.60 -18.14 6.94
C MET A 371 4.88 -18.93 6.78
N LEU A 372 5.98 -18.44 7.37
CA LEU A 372 7.26 -19.15 7.44
C LEU A 372 7.26 -20.08 8.66
N GLY A 373 7.81 -21.28 8.50
CA GLY A 373 8.04 -22.23 9.60
C GLY A 373 6.84 -23.13 9.95
N MET A 374 5.69 -23.01 9.26
CA MET A 374 4.53 -23.88 9.55
C MET A 374 4.57 -25.25 8.86
N GLU A 375 5.41 -25.44 7.86
CA GLU A 375 5.50 -26.74 7.13
C GLU A 375 6.16 -27.83 7.98
N GLU A 376 7.20 -27.51 8.73
CA GLU A 376 7.92 -28.45 9.60
C GLU A 376 7.04 -29.02 10.72
N SER A 377 6.15 -28.21 11.29
CA SER A 377 5.22 -28.66 12.33
C SER A 377 4.26 -29.75 11.86
N ARG A 378 4.08 -29.91 10.55
CA ARG A 378 3.20 -30.92 9.95
C ARG A 378 3.91 -32.21 9.58
N GLU A 379 5.14 -32.13 9.08
CA GLU A 379 5.95 -33.31 8.83
C GLU A 379 6.25 -34.01 10.17
N ALA A 380 6.64 -33.25 11.20
CA ALA A 380 6.84 -33.77 12.55
C ALA A 380 5.54 -34.36 13.15
N GLN A 381 4.36 -33.79 12.86
CA GLN A 381 3.09 -34.36 13.29
C GLN A 381 2.62 -35.58 12.46
N ARG A 382 3.04 -35.68 11.19
CA ARG A 382 2.77 -36.86 10.36
C ARG A 382 3.66 -38.04 10.76
N ASP A 383 4.92 -37.81 11.04
CA ASP A 383 5.88 -38.81 11.48
C ASP A 383 5.55 -39.27 12.91
N GLY A 384 5.04 -38.41 13.80
CA GLY A 384 4.58 -38.78 15.13
C GLY A 384 3.25 -39.57 15.17
N ARG A 385 2.40 -39.42 14.14
CA ARG A 385 1.12 -40.14 14.04
C ARG A 385 1.24 -41.59 13.53
N GLY A 386 2.41 -41.99 13.05
CA GLY A 386 2.67 -43.37 12.64
C GLY A 386 2.78 -44.36 13.80
N GLN A 387 2.79 -43.94 15.06
CA GLN A 387 3.01 -44.81 16.23
C GLN A 387 1.97 -44.76 17.36
N ALA A 388 0.84 -44.08 17.21
CA ALA A 388 -0.21 -44.13 18.25
C ALA A 388 -1.60 -44.31 17.63
N ALA A 389 -2.17 -45.49 17.84
CA ALA A 389 -3.56 -45.79 17.57
C ALA A 389 -4.46 -45.13 18.64
N SER A 390 -5.54 -44.52 18.18
CA SER A 390 -6.85 -44.32 18.78
C SER A 390 -6.98 -43.85 20.24
N GLU A 391 -7.18 -42.50 20.38
CA GLU A 391 -8.13 -41.94 21.36
C GLU A 391 -8.76 -40.66 20.76
N PRO A 392 -10.05 -40.36 21.02
CA PRO A 392 -10.71 -39.21 20.42
C PRO A 392 -10.26 -37.91 21.14
N VAL A 393 -9.67 -36.98 20.37
CA VAL A 393 -9.22 -35.69 20.90
C VAL A 393 -10.38 -34.71 20.91
N GLU A 394 -10.74 -34.31 22.12
CA GLU A 394 -11.59 -33.17 22.45
C GLU A 394 -11.11 -31.90 21.78
N SER A 395 -12.04 -31.10 21.27
CA SER A 395 -11.85 -29.88 20.48
C SER A 395 -10.90 -28.92 21.17
N ALA A 396 -9.71 -28.74 20.60
CA ALA A 396 -8.77 -27.70 21.03
C ALA A 396 -9.31 -26.29 20.68
N ALA A 397 -9.33 -25.43 21.67
CA ALA A 397 -9.72 -24.01 21.53
C ALA A 397 -8.85 -23.28 20.48
N PRO A 398 -9.41 -22.30 19.76
CA PRO A 398 -8.68 -21.56 18.74
C PRO A 398 -7.51 -20.78 19.37
N VAL A 399 -6.32 -21.00 18.84
CA VAL A 399 -5.12 -20.23 19.21
C VAL A 399 -5.35 -18.79 18.76
N SER A 400 -5.48 -17.86 19.72
CA SER A 400 -5.52 -16.43 19.45
C SER A 400 -4.13 -15.96 19.00
N LEU A 401 -4.00 -15.63 17.72
CA LEU A 401 -2.81 -14.94 17.22
C LEU A 401 -2.72 -13.57 17.89
N PRO A 402 -1.54 -13.14 18.37
CA PRO A 402 -1.38 -11.79 18.91
C PRO A 402 -1.72 -10.77 17.80
N ASP A 403 -2.37 -9.65 18.20
CA ASP A 403 -2.87 -8.59 17.30
C ASP A 403 -1.71 -7.76 16.70
N VAL A 404 -0.82 -8.44 15.96
CA VAL A 404 0.32 -7.86 15.24
C VAL A 404 -0.08 -7.32 13.85
N ALA A 405 -1.37 -7.42 13.50
CA ALA A 405 -1.85 -7.17 12.14
C ALA A 405 -1.90 -5.68 11.75
N ASN A 406 -1.66 -4.74 12.68
CA ASN A 406 -1.73 -3.31 12.33
C ASN A 406 -0.60 -2.52 12.98
N PRO A 407 0.55 -2.34 12.28
CA PRO A 407 1.69 -1.59 12.80
C PRO A 407 1.34 -0.14 13.14
N VAL A 408 0.33 0.45 12.49
CA VAL A 408 -0.15 1.81 12.78
C VAL A 408 -0.92 1.86 14.10
N LYS A 409 -1.69 0.82 14.45
CA LYS A 409 -2.34 0.72 15.77
C LYS A 409 -1.33 0.50 16.89
N LEU A 410 -0.30 -0.32 16.64
CA LEU A 410 0.82 -0.51 17.57
C LEU A 410 1.57 0.81 17.80
N LEU A 411 1.84 1.57 16.73
CA LEU A 411 2.47 2.88 16.84
C LEU A 411 1.56 3.91 17.53
N LYS A 412 0.25 3.94 17.25
CA LYS A 412 -0.69 4.82 17.97
C LYS A 412 -0.81 4.46 19.46
N GLY A 413 -0.77 3.17 19.80
CA GLY A 413 -0.72 2.73 21.20
C GLY A 413 0.59 3.06 21.92
N LEU A 414 1.69 3.19 21.17
CA LEU A 414 3.02 3.50 21.70
C LEU A 414 3.29 5.00 21.87
N PHE A 415 2.64 5.86 21.08
CA PHE A 415 2.95 7.30 21.06
C PHE A 415 1.82 8.20 21.53
N GLY A 416 0.66 7.66 21.93
CA GLY A 416 -0.45 8.39 22.54
C GLY A 416 -0.62 9.80 21.98
N ASN A 417 -1.43 9.97 20.94
CA ASN A 417 -1.80 11.20 20.27
C ASN A 417 -0.79 11.81 19.31
#